data_1611cffe569a6deea3e918c0addd9788
#
_entry.id   1611cffe569a6deea3e918c0addd9788
#
_cell.length_a   1.000
_cell.length_b   1.000
_cell.length_c   1.000
_cell.angle_alpha   90.00
_cell.angle_beta   90.00
_cell.angle_gamma   90.00
#
_symmetry.space_group_name_H-M   'P 1'
#
loop_
_entity.id
_entity.type
_entity.pdbx_description
1 polymer ?
#
loop_
_entity_poly.entity_id
_entity_poly.type
_entity_poly.pdbx_seq_one_letter_code
_entity_poly.pdbx_strand_id
1 'polypeptide(L)'
;MTFPKDLLLQVLREKDASRSRSVQKEVGPSELGGCRRKVWYRLNGQPETNDNELKLAAIMGTAIHAEIEKAISIADPTGKRYIVEQEVEAEGIKAHIDLWIPETGDVVDWKTVKKQNLSYFPSNQQRWQVQVYGYLLEKSGLGKPKTVNLVAIPRDGDERDVKIHSEEYDPAIAQEALNWLAALKEAHEAPEPEKDETYCKFYCKYYDATGEMGCVGLKKDTTKQGDEPLITDVEARTNALLYIQLDAKIKELEQKRDSLKESLQGVTGITETGIKVTWSTVAGRQTVDESEVLKLLGFVPKKQGQESVRLSVKQQGGK
;
A
#
# COMPACT_ATOMS: atom_id res chain seq x y z
N MET A 1 -20.40 30.73 -9.55
CA MET A 1 -20.06 30.27 -8.19
C MET A 1 -19.32 28.97 -8.32
N THR A 2 -18.08 28.89 -7.82
CA THR A 2 -17.29 27.65 -7.80
C THR A 2 -17.94 26.68 -6.83
N PHE A 3 -18.26 25.50 -7.30
CA PHE A 3 -18.84 24.46 -6.43
C PHE A 3 -17.86 24.14 -5.31
N PRO A 4 -18.28 23.93 -4.04
CA PRO A 4 -17.35 23.70 -2.93
C PRO A 4 -16.37 22.55 -3.15
N LYS A 5 -16.77 21.54 -3.91
CA LYS A 5 -15.91 20.41 -4.30
C LYS A 5 -14.74 20.88 -5.20
N ASP A 6 -15.02 21.73 -6.17
CA ASP A 6 -13.99 22.19 -7.12
C ASP A 6 -12.96 23.07 -6.44
N LEU A 7 -13.42 23.96 -5.55
CA LEU A 7 -12.55 24.78 -4.71
C LEU A 7 -11.65 23.90 -3.82
N LEU A 8 -12.21 22.88 -3.15
CA LEU A 8 -11.46 21.97 -2.31
C LEU A 8 -10.37 21.24 -3.12
N LEU A 9 -10.73 20.68 -4.26
CA LEU A 9 -9.78 19.96 -5.11
C LEU A 9 -8.69 20.87 -5.68
N GLN A 10 -9.02 22.11 -6.04
CA GLN A 10 -8.06 23.11 -6.48
C GLN A 10 -7.03 23.41 -5.38
N VAL A 11 -7.48 23.78 -4.18
CA VAL A 11 -6.59 24.11 -3.05
C VAL A 11 -5.68 22.92 -2.68
N LEU A 12 -6.22 21.70 -2.72
CA LEU A 12 -5.42 20.50 -2.46
C LEU A 12 -4.37 20.24 -3.55
N ARG A 13 -4.68 20.50 -4.83
CA ARG A 13 -3.70 20.42 -5.93
C ARG A 13 -2.59 21.44 -5.78
N GLU A 14 -2.94 22.69 -5.49
CA GLU A 14 -1.96 23.76 -5.27
C GLU A 14 -1.02 23.44 -4.11
N LYS A 15 -1.57 22.94 -3.00
CA LYS A 15 -0.76 22.48 -1.86
C LYS A 15 0.12 21.30 -2.22
N ASP A 16 -0.37 20.32 -2.97
CA ASP A 16 0.41 19.15 -3.37
C ASP A 16 1.56 19.53 -4.32
N ALA A 17 1.31 20.42 -5.27
CA ALA A 17 2.31 20.93 -6.19
C ALA A 17 3.43 21.72 -5.50
N SER A 18 3.14 22.40 -4.39
CA SER A 18 4.11 23.20 -3.63
C SER A 18 5.02 22.38 -2.71
N ARG A 19 4.81 21.07 -2.56
CA ARG A 19 5.63 20.25 -1.67
C ARG A 19 7.03 20.03 -2.21
N SER A 20 8.01 20.09 -1.33
CA SER A 20 9.41 19.76 -1.66
C SER A 20 9.57 18.36 -2.25
N ARG A 21 8.84 17.37 -1.75
CA ARG A 21 8.83 15.99 -2.27
C ARG A 21 8.25 15.88 -3.69
N SER A 22 7.31 16.73 -4.07
CA SER A 22 6.74 16.76 -5.43
C SER A 22 7.72 17.36 -6.45
N VAL A 23 8.65 18.19 -5.99
CA VAL A 23 9.67 18.86 -6.80
C VAL A 23 10.99 18.08 -6.83
N GLN A 24 11.19 17.13 -5.90
CA GLN A 24 12.42 16.35 -5.82
C GLN A 24 12.62 15.49 -7.05
N LYS A 25 13.71 15.70 -7.79
CA LYS A 25 14.10 14.91 -8.97
C LYS A 25 14.89 13.66 -8.61
N GLU A 26 15.50 13.64 -7.46
CA GLU A 26 16.38 12.56 -6.99
C GLU A 26 15.55 11.36 -6.47
N VAL A 27 16.12 10.17 -6.63
CA VAL A 27 15.51 8.94 -6.13
C VAL A 27 15.76 8.86 -4.62
N GLY A 28 14.67 8.83 -3.85
CA GLY A 28 14.73 8.69 -2.40
C GLY A 28 14.60 7.24 -1.91
N PRO A 29 14.88 6.98 -0.61
CA PRO A 29 14.81 5.63 -0.05
C PRO A 29 13.46 4.93 -0.23
N SER A 30 12.36 5.68 -0.28
CA SER A 30 11.01 5.12 -0.49
C SER A 30 10.77 4.51 -1.88
N GLU A 31 11.69 4.71 -2.81
CA GLU A 31 11.58 4.18 -4.19
C GLU A 31 12.45 2.95 -4.41
N LEU A 32 13.41 2.69 -3.51
CA LEU A 32 14.31 1.55 -3.58
C LEU A 32 13.53 0.22 -3.45
N GLY A 33 13.81 -0.73 -4.34
CA GLY A 33 13.05 -1.98 -4.39
C GLY A 33 11.66 -1.85 -5.01
N GLY A 34 11.32 -0.69 -5.56
CA GLY A 34 10.11 -0.47 -6.36
C GLY A 34 10.25 -1.02 -7.78
N CYS A 35 9.38 -0.57 -8.68
CA CYS A 35 9.49 -0.93 -10.09
C CYS A 35 10.74 -0.31 -10.71
N ARG A 36 11.68 -1.15 -11.22
CA ARG A 36 12.95 -0.73 -11.83
C ARG A 36 12.74 0.23 -12.99
N ARG A 37 11.80 -0.06 -13.88
CA ARG A 37 11.51 0.78 -15.04
C ARG A 37 11.03 2.17 -14.63
N LYS A 38 10.18 2.26 -13.60
CA LYS A 38 9.73 3.54 -13.05
C LYS A 38 10.88 4.38 -12.53
N VAL A 39 11.81 3.77 -11.77
CA VAL A 39 12.98 4.45 -11.22
C VAL A 39 13.95 4.84 -12.31
N TRP A 40 14.16 3.97 -13.29
CA TRP A 40 15.01 4.26 -14.46
C TRP A 40 14.48 5.46 -15.27
N TYR A 41 13.16 5.52 -15.54
CA TYR A 41 12.54 6.67 -16.21
C TYR A 41 12.78 7.97 -15.44
N ARG A 42 12.67 7.93 -14.12
CA ARG A 42 12.96 9.09 -13.28
C ARG A 42 14.42 9.53 -13.37
N LEU A 43 15.37 8.60 -13.28
CA LEU A 43 16.80 8.88 -13.40
C LEU A 43 17.17 9.47 -14.76
N ASN A 44 16.48 9.08 -15.81
CA ASN A 44 16.72 9.54 -17.18
C ASN A 44 15.84 10.73 -17.60
N GLY A 45 15.11 11.35 -16.66
CA GLY A 45 14.31 12.54 -16.94
C GLY A 45 13.15 12.32 -17.92
N GLN A 46 12.65 11.08 -18.00
CA GLN A 46 11.51 10.76 -18.84
C GLN A 46 10.28 11.58 -18.40
N PRO A 47 9.51 12.16 -19.34
CA PRO A 47 8.31 12.92 -18.99
C PRO A 47 7.24 12.03 -18.35
N GLU A 48 6.54 12.59 -17.35
CA GLU A 48 5.40 11.93 -16.73
C GLU A 48 4.21 11.97 -17.73
N THR A 49 3.65 10.80 -18.02
CA THR A 49 2.57 10.63 -19.02
C THR A 49 1.20 10.43 -18.39
N ASN A 50 1.15 10.11 -17.10
CA ASN A 50 -0.07 9.78 -16.34
C ASN A 50 -0.18 10.65 -15.07
N ASP A 51 -0.33 11.96 -15.27
CA ASP A 51 -0.39 12.95 -14.17
C ASP A 51 -1.82 13.47 -13.94
N ASN A 52 -2.78 12.61 -13.89
CA ASN A 52 -4.16 13.07 -14.08
C ASN A 52 -5.02 13.17 -12.82
N GLU A 53 -4.63 12.66 -11.66
CA GLU A 53 -5.52 12.69 -10.51
C GLU A 53 -4.82 13.06 -9.20
N LEU A 54 -5.50 13.95 -8.47
CA LEU A 54 -5.12 14.28 -7.10
C LEU A 54 -5.17 13.03 -6.22
N LYS A 55 -4.00 12.62 -5.72
CA LYS A 55 -3.88 11.42 -4.88
C LYS A 55 -4.28 11.74 -3.43
N LEU A 56 -5.58 11.84 -3.17
CA LEU A 56 -6.11 12.13 -1.82
C LEU A 56 -5.50 11.23 -0.73
N ALA A 57 -5.25 9.96 -1.04
CA ALA A 57 -4.61 9.03 -0.10
C ALA A 57 -3.20 9.47 0.32
N ALA A 58 -2.43 10.07 -0.58
CA ALA A 58 -1.10 10.60 -0.27
C ALA A 58 -1.18 11.88 0.57
N ILE A 59 -2.17 12.75 0.26
CA ILE A 59 -2.42 13.97 1.03
C ILE A 59 -2.83 13.62 2.47
N MET A 60 -3.75 12.67 2.64
CA MET A 60 -4.15 12.18 3.96
C MET A 60 -2.98 11.57 4.72
N GLY A 61 -2.15 10.78 4.03
CA GLY A 61 -0.93 10.23 4.63
C GLY A 61 -0.04 11.33 5.20
N THR A 62 0.26 12.35 4.40
CA THR A 62 1.08 13.47 4.87
C THR A 62 0.44 14.25 6.02
N ALA A 63 -0.88 14.41 6.01
CA ALA A 63 -1.58 15.10 7.11
C ALA A 63 -1.47 14.31 8.43
N ILE A 64 -1.56 12.98 8.37
CA ILE A 64 -1.37 12.10 9.53
C ILE A 64 0.07 12.19 10.04
N HIS A 65 1.08 12.14 9.17
CA HIS A 65 2.48 12.30 9.57
C HIS A 65 2.69 13.64 10.29
N ALA A 66 2.24 14.74 9.69
CA ALA A 66 2.38 16.08 10.30
C ALA A 66 1.71 16.20 11.68
N GLU A 67 0.58 15.53 11.90
CA GLU A 67 -0.08 15.53 13.22
C GLU A 67 0.68 14.68 14.25
N ILE A 68 1.25 13.54 13.83
CA ILE A 68 2.12 12.73 14.69
C ILE A 68 3.37 13.51 15.10
N GLU A 69 4.04 14.14 14.15
CA GLU A 69 5.23 14.98 14.39
C GLU A 69 4.93 16.09 15.39
N LYS A 70 3.80 16.77 15.21
CA LYS A 70 3.33 17.82 16.14
C LYS A 70 3.06 17.25 17.54
N ALA A 71 2.39 16.10 17.63
CA ALA A 71 2.11 15.46 18.92
C ALA A 71 3.41 15.06 19.65
N ILE A 72 4.39 14.51 18.93
CA ILE A 72 5.72 14.17 19.46
C ILE A 72 6.45 15.43 19.92
N SER A 73 6.42 16.52 19.14
CA SER A 73 7.07 17.79 19.49
C SER A 73 6.43 18.43 20.73
N ILE A 74 5.15 18.19 20.99
CA ILE A 74 4.49 18.62 22.23
C ILE A 74 4.97 17.76 23.42
N ALA A 75 5.15 16.44 23.21
CA ALA A 75 5.62 15.51 24.24
C ALA A 75 7.10 15.69 24.60
N ASP A 76 7.92 16.14 23.63
CA ASP A 76 9.32 16.51 23.82
C ASP A 76 9.62 17.89 23.21
N PRO A 77 9.31 19.00 23.90
CA PRO A 77 9.56 20.35 23.40
C PRO A 77 11.04 20.66 23.16
N THR A 78 11.93 19.86 23.72
CA THR A 78 13.41 20.04 23.55
C THR A 78 13.91 19.42 22.25
N GLY A 79 13.18 18.49 21.65
CA GLY A 79 13.58 17.73 20.48
C GLY A 79 14.85 16.90 20.68
N LYS A 80 15.22 16.59 21.92
CA LYS A 80 16.45 15.84 22.23
C LYS A 80 16.23 14.35 22.37
N ARG A 81 15.04 13.98 22.87
CA ARG A 81 14.66 12.59 23.11
C ARG A 81 14.04 11.97 21.86
N TYR A 82 13.18 12.74 21.19
CA TYR A 82 12.45 12.34 19.99
C TYR A 82 12.75 13.32 18.87
N ILE A 83 13.59 12.90 17.92
CA ILE A 83 13.98 13.76 16.80
C ILE A 83 13.11 13.41 15.61
N VAL A 84 12.17 14.30 15.28
CA VAL A 84 11.25 14.14 14.15
C VAL A 84 11.82 14.75 12.88
N GLU A 85 11.47 14.22 11.72
CA GLU A 85 11.90 14.69 10.38
C GLU A 85 13.45 14.89 10.32
N GLN A 86 14.19 13.94 10.93
CA GLN A 86 15.65 14.01 10.93
C GLN A 86 16.19 13.96 9.51
N GLU A 87 16.77 15.06 9.06
CA GLU A 87 17.45 15.12 7.78
C GLU A 87 18.74 14.31 7.82
N VAL A 88 18.94 13.46 6.81
CA VAL A 88 20.13 12.64 6.61
C VAL A 88 20.55 12.68 5.15
N GLU A 89 21.88 12.72 4.92
CA GLU A 89 22.43 12.72 3.56
C GLU A 89 23.75 11.95 3.53
N ALA A 90 23.82 10.95 2.68
CA ALA A 90 25.04 10.22 2.37
C ALA A 90 24.94 9.59 0.98
N GLU A 91 26.08 9.40 0.31
CA GLU A 91 26.20 8.73 -1.00
C GLU A 91 25.29 9.32 -2.10
N GLY A 92 25.02 10.64 -2.01
CA GLY A 92 24.15 11.34 -2.96
C GLY A 92 22.66 11.03 -2.78
N ILE A 93 22.28 10.48 -1.62
CA ILE A 93 20.87 10.25 -1.26
C ILE A 93 20.55 11.13 -0.06
N LYS A 94 19.51 11.94 -0.22
CA LYS A 94 18.95 12.78 0.84
C LYS A 94 17.61 12.26 1.28
N ALA A 95 17.37 12.21 2.60
CA ALA A 95 16.15 11.72 3.17
C ALA A 95 15.79 12.40 4.48
N HIS A 96 14.53 12.25 4.89
CA HIS A 96 14.01 12.61 6.19
C HIS A 96 13.49 11.37 6.88
N ILE A 97 13.99 11.11 8.09
CA ILE A 97 13.55 10.01 8.95
C ILE A 97 12.38 10.53 9.77
N ASP A 98 11.24 9.86 9.72
CA ASP A 98 10.03 10.34 10.41
C ASP A 98 10.27 10.49 11.93
N LEU A 99 11.01 9.53 12.56
CA LEU A 99 11.42 9.64 13.96
C LEU A 99 12.76 8.92 14.20
N TRP A 100 13.66 9.59 14.88
CA TRP A 100 14.88 9.04 15.45
C TRP A 100 14.87 9.16 16.98
N ILE A 101 15.19 8.06 17.68
CA ILE A 101 15.27 7.99 19.15
C ILE A 101 16.72 7.65 19.54
N PRO A 102 17.57 8.63 19.82
CA PRO A 102 19.00 8.40 20.07
C PRO A 102 19.28 7.48 21.30
N GLU A 103 18.45 7.59 22.33
CA GLU A 103 18.62 6.83 23.58
C GLU A 103 18.53 5.33 23.36
N THR A 104 17.56 4.88 22.56
CA THR A 104 17.35 3.45 22.28
C THR A 104 18.03 2.99 21.00
N GLY A 105 18.33 3.91 20.09
CA GLY A 105 18.85 3.61 18.77
C GLY A 105 17.77 3.21 17.77
N ASP A 106 16.53 3.68 17.96
CA ASP A 106 15.39 3.34 17.12
C ASP A 106 15.18 4.33 15.98
N VAL A 107 15.16 3.82 14.76
CA VAL A 107 14.68 4.52 13.57
C VAL A 107 13.25 4.09 13.31
N VAL A 108 12.32 5.04 13.11
CA VAL A 108 10.90 4.75 12.89
C VAL A 108 10.39 5.45 11.64
N ASP A 109 9.58 4.74 10.88
CA ASP A 109 8.89 5.26 9.69
C ASP A 109 7.40 4.89 9.76
N TRP A 110 6.54 5.89 9.57
CA TRP A 110 5.09 5.74 9.62
C TRP A 110 4.54 5.39 8.23
N LYS A 111 3.60 4.48 8.17
CA LYS A 111 2.91 4.12 6.93
C LYS A 111 1.40 4.19 7.12
N THR A 112 0.72 5.08 6.41
CA THR A 112 -0.73 5.09 6.38
C THR A 112 -1.23 4.08 5.35
N VAL A 113 -2.04 3.14 5.79
CA VAL A 113 -2.52 2.02 4.96
C VAL A 113 -4.04 1.89 5.03
N LYS A 114 -4.64 1.10 4.14
CA LYS A 114 -5.99 0.59 4.35
C LYS A 114 -5.92 -0.65 5.24
N LYS A 115 -6.89 -0.84 6.14
CA LYS A 115 -6.95 -1.99 7.05
C LYS A 115 -6.82 -3.34 6.32
N GLN A 116 -7.47 -3.49 5.18
CA GLN A 116 -7.38 -4.70 4.33
C GLN A 116 -5.95 -5.01 3.85
N ASN A 117 -5.04 -4.03 3.82
CA ASN A 117 -3.67 -4.20 3.34
C ASN A 117 -2.68 -4.54 4.47
N LEU A 118 -3.13 -4.60 5.73
CA LEU A 118 -2.27 -4.93 6.88
C LEU A 118 -1.68 -6.35 6.80
N SER A 119 -2.33 -7.27 6.09
CA SER A 119 -1.81 -8.63 5.87
C SER A 119 -0.56 -8.66 4.98
N TYR A 120 -0.35 -7.64 4.17
CA TYR A 120 0.80 -7.50 3.26
C TYR A 120 1.88 -6.53 3.78
N PHE A 121 1.72 -6.06 5.02
CA PHE A 121 2.66 -5.13 5.65
C PHE A 121 3.66 -5.87 6.55
N PRO A 122 4.96 -5.51 6.46
CA PRO A 122 5.55 -4.60 5.51
C PRO A 122 5.88 -5.25 4.17
N SER A 123 5.95 -4.46 3.11
CA SER A 123 6.53 -4.90 1.85
C SER A 123 8.07 -4.87 1.91
N ASN A 124 8.73 -5.59 1.02
CA ASN A 124 10.19 -5.56 0.93
C ASN A 124 10.73 -4.16 0.64
N GLN A 125 10.03 -3.38 -0.18
CA GLN A 125 10.36 -1.98 -0.45
C GLN A 125 10.34 -1.11 0.81
N GLN A 126 9.38 -1.31 1.71
CA GLN A 126 9.30 -0.59 2.97
C GLN A 126 10.43 -1.01 3.94
N ARG A 127 10.76 -2.31 3.97
CA ARG A 127 11.91 -2.81 4.76
C ARG A 127 13.22 -2.19 4.26
N TRP A 128 13.46 -2.16 2.96
CA TRP A 128 14.62 -1.52 2.39
C TRP A 128 14.69 -0.03 2.73
N GLN A 129 13.56 0.68 2.64
CA GLN A 129 13.49 2.09 2.99
C GLN A 129 14.00 2.36 4.40
N VAL A 130 13.50 1.63 5.40
CA VAL A 130 13.85 1.91 6.80
C VAL A 130 15.27 1.45 7.13
N GLN A 131 15.79 0.39 6.50
CA GLN A 131 17.19 -0.02 6.62
C GLN A 131 18.14 1.03 6.01
N VAL A 132 17.76 1.59 4.87
CA VAL A 132 18.52 2.69 4.24
C VAL A 132 18.48 3.94 5.10
N TYR A 133 17.38 4.25 5.77
CA TYR A 133 17.35 5.34 6.75
C TYR A 133 18.39 5.15 7.87
N GLY A 134 18.46 3.94 8.43
CA GLY A 134 19.49 3.60 9.41
C GLY A 134 20.91 3.80 8.87
N TYR A 135 21.16 3.34 7.65
CA TYR A 135 22.45 3.50 6.99
C TYR A 135 22.82 4.97 6.76
N LEU A 136 21.90 5.77 6.25
CA LEU A 136 22.13 7.21 6.04
C LEU A 136 22.37 7.94 7.36
N LEU A 137 21.65 7.59 8.42
CA LEU A 137 21.84 8.15 9.76
C LEU A 137 23.26 7.88 10.29
N GLU A 138 23.71 6.62 10.19
CA GLU A 138 25.05 6.21 10.60
C GLU A 138 26.14 6.93 9.77
N LYS A 139 25.99 6.98 8.45
CA LYS A 139 26.94 7.63 7.54
C LYS A 139 26.98 9.15 7.69
N SER A 140 25.87 9.77 8.06
CA SER A 140 25.81 11.21 8.39
C SER A 140 26.44 11.52 9.74
N GLY A 141 26.88 10.55 10.52
CA GLY A 141 27.49 10.74 11.84
C GLY A 141 26.51 11.20 12.92
N LEU A 142 25.21 11.11 12.69
CA LEU A 142 24.15 11.59 13.58
C LEU A 142 23.77 10.59 14.67
N GLY A 143 24.17 9.33 14.51
CA GLY A 143 23.93 8.30 15.49
C GLY A 143 24.20 6.90 14.95
N LYS A 144 24.10 5.91 15.82
CA LYS A 144 24.23 4.51 15.45
C LYS A 144 22.91 3.80 15.71
N PRO A 145 22.14 3.45 14.66
CA PRO A 145 20.89 2.74 14.82
C PRO A 145 21.11 1.33 15.36
N LYS A 146 20.15 0.84 16.14
CA LYS A 146 20.09 -0.55 16.61
C LYS A 146 18.93 -1.28 15.98
N THR A 147 17.77 -0.63 15.97
CA THR A 147 16.55 -1.19 15.41
C THR A 147 15.92 -0.23 14.41
N VAL A 148 15.26 -0.81 13.43
CA VAL A 148 14.46 -0.08 12.45
C VAL A 148 13.03 -0.55 12.54
N ASN A 149 12.10 0.40 12.59
CA ASN A 149 10.71 0.16 12.90
C ASN A 149 9.80 0.74 11.82
N LEU A 150 8.87 -0.06 11.36
CA LEU A 150 7.79 0.35 10.47
C LEU A 150 6.47 0.29 11.23
N VAL A 151 5.73 1.39 11.25
CA VAL A 151 4.45 1.46 11.94
C VAL A 151 3.33 1.71 10.93
N ALA A 152 2.49 0.70 10.72
CA ALA A 152 1.30 0.84 9.88
C ALA A 152 0.13 1.42 10.67
N ILE A 153 -0.37 2.54 10.22
CA ILE A 153 -1.52 3.25 10.78
C ILE A 153 -2.67 3.12 9.79
N PRO A 154 -3.69 2.30 10.07
CA PRO A 154 -4.82 2.14 9.18
C PRO A 154 -5.71 3.38 9.21
N ARG A 155 -6.03 3.91 8.01
CA ARG A 155 -6.88 5.10 7.87
C ARG A 155 -8.36 4.83 8.15
N ASP A 156 -8.74 3.58 8.11
CA ASP A 156 -10.10 3.03 8.28
C ASP A 156 -10.17 2.00 9.40
N GLY A 157 -9.28 2.13 10.39
CA GLY A 157 -9.17 1.28 11.57
C GLY A 157 -9.14 2.06 12.87
N ASP A 158 -8.83 1.38 13.96
CA ASP A 158 -8.65 1.95 15.30
C ASP A 158 -7.26 1.60 15.88
N GLU A 159 -7.00 1.94 17.14
CA GLU A 159 -5.70 1.71 17.79
C GLU A 159 -5.27 0.23 17.80
N ARG A 160 -6.21 -0.70 17.87
CA ARG A 160 -5.95 -2.16 17.87
C ARG A 160 -5.44 -2.66 16.52
N ASP A 161 -5.69 -1.89 15.47
CA ASP A 161 -5.29 -2.21 14.11
C ASP A 161 -3.90 -1.65 13.76
N VAL A 162 -3.32 -0.83 14.64
CA VAL A 162 -1.94 -0.35 14.45
C VAL A 162 -0.98 -1.53 14.52
N LYS A 163 -0.19 -1.71 13.46
CA LYS A 163 0.75 -2.82 13.35
C LYS A 163 2.17 -2.29 13.33
N ILE A 164 3.01 -2.85 14.19
CA ILE A 164 4.44 -2.53 14.26
C ILE A 164 5.24 -3.71 13.72
N HIS A 165 6.19 -3.43 12.85
CA HIS A 165 7.21 -4.36 12.43
C HIS A 165 8.57 -3.80 12.84
N SER A 166 9.29 -4.55 13.65
CA SER A 166 10.61 -4.19 14.16
C SER A 166 11.62 -5.22 13.71
N GLU A 167 12.78 -4.76 13.26
CA GLU A 167 13.92 -5.62 12.93
C GLU A 167 15.23 -4.94 13.36
N GLU A 168 16.29 -5.72 13.54
CA GLU A 168 17.62 -5.16 13.78
C GLU A 168 18.09 -4.37 12.56
N TYR A 169 18.81 -3.29 12.81
CA TYR A 169 19.48 -2.57 11.73
C TYR A 169 20.60 -3.44 11.16
N ASP A 170 20.51 -3.71 9.86
CA ASP A 170 21.50 -4.46 9.11
C ASP A 170 22.01 -3.64 7.92
N PRO A 171 23.25 -3.12 7.99
CA PRO A 171 23.82 -2.35 6.89
C PRO A 171 23.95 -3.15 5.59
N ALA A 172 23.97 -4.48 5.64
CA ALA A 172 24.04 -5.30 4.43
C ALA A 172 22.74 -5.21 3.62
N ILE A 173 21.58 -5.16 4.28
CA ILE A 173 20.29 -4.96 3.61
C ILE A 173 20.21 -3.56 2.98
N ALA A 174 20.69 -2.53 3.69
CA ALA A 174 20.78 -1.20 3.13
C ALA A 174 21.70 -1.15 1.90
N GLN A 175 22.86 -1.83 1.96
CA GLN A 175 23.80 -1.90 0.84
C GLN A 175 23.21 -2.64 -0.36
N GLU A 176 22.41 -3.69 -0.15
CA GLU A 176 21.68 -4.36 -1.22
C GLU A 176 20.74 -3.39 -1.95
N ALA A 177 19.98 -2.58 -1.20
CA ALA A 177 19.09 -1.56 -1.77
C ALA A 177 19.87 -0.48 -2.56
N LEU A 178 21.03 -0.06 -2.06
CA LEU A 178 21.91 0.90 -2.74
C LEU A 178 22.53 0.32 -4.01
N ASN A 179 22.98 -0.94 -3.98
CA ASN A 179 23.49 -1.65 -5.14
C ASN A 179 22.41 -1.81 -6.23
N TRP A 180 21.16 -2.05 -5.82
CA TRP A 180 20.02 -2.07 -6.74
C TRP A 180 19.85 -0.73 -7.47
N LEU A 181 19.99 0.41 -6.75
CA LEU A 181 19.94 1.73 -7.37
C LEU A 181 21.15 1.99 -8.28
N ALA A 182 22.34 1.61 -7.85
CA ALA A 182 23.57 1.77 -8.63
C ALA A 182 23.46 1.05 -9.97
N ALA A 183 22.99 -0.19 -9.97
CA ALA A 183 22.74 -0.96 -11.19
C ALA A 183 21.76 -0.27 -12.16
N LEU A 184 20.75 0.43 -11.63
CA LEU A 184 19.81 1.20 -12.46
C LEU A 184 20.43 2.47 -13.05
N LYS A 185 21.34 3.12 -12.32
CA LYS A 185 22.08 4.29 -12.83
C LYS A 185 23.02 3.92 -13.97
N GLU A 186 23.56 2.69 -13.97
CA GLU A 186 24.43 2.17 -15.00
C GLU A 186 23.67 1.56 -16.20
N ALA A 187 22.39 1.27 -16.05
CA ALA A 187 21.58 0.66 -17.09
C ALA A 187 21.39 1.62 -18.28
N HIS A 188 21.80 1.19 -19.48
CA HIS A 188 21.64 1.97 -20.72
C HIS A 188 20.24 1.89 -21.31
N GLU A 189 19.48 0.86 -20.96
CA GLU A 189 18.13 0.61 -21.45
C GLU A 189 17.14 0.48 -20.29
N ALA A 190 15.90 0.85 -20.56
CA ALA A 190 14.84 0.73 -19.56
C ALA A 190 14.57 -0.75 -19.22
N PRO A 191 14.68 -1.15 -17.95
CA PRO A 191 14.31 -2.49 -17.53
C PRO A 191 12.87 -2.86 -17.92
N GLU A 192 12.59 -4.15 -18.02
CA GLU A 192 11.22 -4.61 -18.28
C GLU A 192 10.22 -4.15 -17.20
N PRO A 193 8.94 -3.95 -17.56
CA PRO A 193 7.90 -3.62 -16.57
C PRO A 193 7.77 -4.73 -15.53
N GLU A 194 7.59 -4.34 -14.25
CA GLU A 194 7.46 -5.30 -13.13
C GLU A 194 6.09 -5.25 -12.46
N LYS A 195 5.26 -4.28 -12.81
CA LYS A 195 3.90 -4.12 -12.27
C LYS A 195 2.88 -4.28 -13.38
N ASP A 196 1.77 -4.94 -13.05
CA ASP A 196 0.70 -5.15 -14.03
C ASP A 196 0.07 -3.82 -14.48
N GLU A 197 -0.52 -3.86 -15.67
CA GLU A 197 -1.15 -2.70 -16.31
C GLU A 197 -2.18 -2.03 -15.40
N THR A 198 -3.00 -2.79 -14.69
CA THR A 198 -4.04 -2.25 -13.81
C THR A 198 -3.43 -1.41 -12.69
N TYR A 199 -2.38 -1.92 -12.05
CA TYR A 199 -1.65 -1.16 -11.05
C TYR A 199 -1.02 0.11 -11.65
N CYS A 200 -0.35 -0.03 -12.80
CA CYS A 200 0.33 1.08 -13.45
C CYS A 200 -0.62 2.20 -13.84
N LYS A 201 -1.79 1.88 -14.38
CA LYS A 201 -2.83 2.85 -14.76
C LYS A 201 -3.22 3.78 -13.60
N PHE A 202 -3.31 3.26 -12.37
CA PHE A 202 -3.73 4.04 -11.21
C PHE A 202 -2.59 4.65 -10.41
N TYR A 203 -1.39 4.07 -10.45
CA TYR A 203 -0.32 4.42 -9.51
C TYR A 203 1.00 4.83 -10.15
N CYS A 204 1.20 4.59 -11.46
CA CYS A 204 2.46 4.92 -12.11
C CYS A 204 2.32 6.20 -12.93
N LYS A 205 3.17 7.19 -12.65
CA LYS A 205 3.21 8.47 -13.37
C LYS A 205 3.68 8.33 -14.83
N TYR A 206 4.38 7.23 -15.14
CA TYR A 206 4.91 6.92 -16.46
C TYR A 206 4.06 5.90 -17.22
N TYR A 207 2.83 5.64 -16.78
CA TYR A 207 1.94 4.74 -17.51
C TYR A 207 1.40 5.43 -18.75
N ASP A 208 1.49 4.73 -19.87
CA ASP A 208 0.93 5.12 -21.15
C ASP A 208 0.36 3.89 -21.84
N ALA A 209 -0.94 3.85 -22.05
CA ALA A 209 -1.63 2.71 -22.64
C ALA A 209 -1.17 2.43 -24.09
N THR A 210 -0.68 3.44 -24.82
CA THR A 210 -0.15 3.30 -26.19
C THR A 210 1.28 2.80 -26.21
N GLY A 211 2.05 3.09 -25.17
CA GLY A 211 3.48 2.80 -25.09
C GLY A 211 4.38 3.70 -25.92
N GLU A 212 3.82 4.76 -26.53
CA GLU A 212 4.59 5.68 -27.38
C GLU A 212 5.50 6.60 -26.56
N MET A 213 5.00 7.07 -25.41
CA MET A 213 5.70 8.04 -24.56
C MET A 213 6.08 7.49 -23.19
N GLY A 214 5.52 6.34 -22.80
CA GLY A 214 5.66 5.79 -21.47
C GLY A 214 5.68 4.28 -21.43
N CYS A 215 5.24 3.73 -20.31
CA CYS A 215 5.24 2.30 -20.03
C CYS A 215 3.83 1.74 -20.04
N VAL A 216 3.59 0.69 -20.82
CA VAL A 216 2.31 -0.02 -20.85
C VAL A 216 2.02 -0.88 -19.61
N GLY A 217 2.99 -1.00 -18.70
CA GLY A 217 2.92 -1.98 -17.61
C GLY A 217 3.22 -3.41 -18.09
N LEU A 218 3.31 -4.33 -17.14
CA LEU A 218 3.40 -5.74 -17.46
C LEU A 218 2.04 -6.19 -17.98
N LYS A 219 1.97 -6.51 -19.25
CA LYS A 219 0.79 -7.16 -19.80
C LYS A 219 0.73 -8.55 -19.16
N LYS A 220 -0.37 -8.84 -18.50
CA LYS A 220 -0.61 -10.23 -18.09
C LYS A 220 -0.56 -11.05 -19.37
N ASP A 221 0.31 -12.03 -19.37
CA ASP A 221 0.40 -12.95 -20.49
C ASP A 221 -0.94 -13.67 -20.61
N THR A 222 -1.83 -13.11 -21.42
CA THR A 222 -3.10 -13.75 -21.78
C THR A 222 -2.81 -14.95 -22.73
N THR A 223 -1.56 -15.10 -23.18
CA THR A 223 -1.10 -16.22 -23.98
C THR A 223 -0.81 -17.48 -23.15
N LYS A 224 -0.84 -17.40 -21.80
CA LYS A 224 -1.19 -18.55 -20.98
C LYS A 224 -2.72 -18.71 -20.89
N GLN A 225 -3.42 -18.37 -21.92
CA GLN A 225 -4.57 -19.10 -22.37
C GLN A 225 -4.01 -20.45 -22.75
N GLY A 226 -3.99 -21.35 -21.76
CA GLY A 226 -3.69 -22.74 -22.03
C GLY A 226 -4.56 -23.18 -23.19
N ASP A 227 -4.22 -24.26 -23.84
CA ASP A 227 -5.04 -25.00 -24.79
C ASP A 227 -6.36 -25.47 -24.13
N GLU A 228 -7.06 -24.57 -23.44
CA GLU A 228 -8.39 -24.83 -22.90
C GLU A 228 -9.32 -24.95 -24.09
N PRO A 229 -9.91 -26.12 -24.29
CA PRO A 229 -10.75 -26.35 -25.45
C PRO A 229 -11.90 -25.35 -25.45
N LEU A 230 -12.19 -24.75 -26.61
CA LEU A 230 -13.34 -23.89 -26.78
C LEU A 230 -14.62 -24.66 -26.38
N ILE A 231 -15.38 -24.09 -25.47
CA ILE A 231 -16.70 -24.61 -25.12
C ILE A 231 -17.61 -24.45 -26.36
N THR A 232 -17.80 -25.52 -27.10
CA THR A 232 -18.59 -25.54 -28.33
C THR A 232 -20.08 -25.72 -28.03
N ASP A 233 -20.41 -26.27 -26.87
CA ASP A 233 -21.79 -26.47 -26.41
C ASP A 233 -22.48 -25.09 -26.18
N VAL A 234 -23.63 -24.90 -26.85
CA VAL A 234 -24.38 -23.63 -26.85
C VAL A 234 -24.99 -23.35 -25.48
N GLU A 235 -25.49 -24.40 -24.82
CA GLU A 235 -26.11 -24.29 -23.50
C GLU A 235 -25.07 -23.94 -22.45
N ALA A 236 -23.92 -24.60 -22.46
CA ALA A 236 -22.82 -24.31 -21.56
C ALA A 236 -22.31 -22.85 -21.71
N ARG A 237 -22.21 -22.34 -22.95
CA ARG A 237 -21.85 -20.92 -23.21
C ARG A 237 -22.89 -19.96 -22.66
N THR A 238 -24.16 -20.25 -22.88
CA THR A 238 -25.28 -19.44 -22.37
C THR A 238 -25.30 -19.44 -20.86
N ASN A 239 -25.08 -20.57 -20.22
CA ASN A 239 -25.03 -20.70 -18.77
C ASN A 239 -23.84 -19.96 -18.18
N ALA A 240 -22.68 -19.98 -18.83
CA ALA A 240 -21.49 -19.22 -18.39
C ALA A 240 -21.74 -17.70 -18.43
N LEU A 241 -22.38 -17.20 -19.48
CA LEU A 241 -22.75 -15.78 -19.59
C LEU A 241 -23.78 -15.39 -18.51
N LEU A 242 -24.81 -16.23 -18.32
CA LEU A 242 -25.83 -16.00 -17.29
C LEU A 242 -25.22 -16.01 -15.89
N TYR A 243 -24.27 -16.92 -15.63
CA TYR A 243 -23.54 -16.97 -14.36
C TYR A 243 -22.83 -15.66 -14.05
N ILE A 244 -22.11 -15.09 -15.02
CA ILE A 244 -21.39 -13.81 -14.87
C ILE A 244 -22.38 -12.66 -14.58
N GLN A 245 -23.51 -12.63 -15.28
CA GLN A 245 -24.54 -11.61 -15.07
C GLN A 245 -25.18 -11.71 -13.68
N LEU A 246 -25.45 -12.93 -13.22
CA LEU A 246 -26.01 -13.17 -11.90
C LEU A 246 -25.00 -12.82 -10.79
N ASP A 247 -23.72 -13.17 -10.95
CA ASP A 247 -22.67 -12.82 -9.99
C ASP A 247 -22.52 -11.29 -9.85
N ALA A 248 -22.56 -10.56 -10.96
CA ALA A 248 -22.56 -9.11 -10.94
C ALA A 248 -23.80 -8.53 -10.21
N LYS A 249 -24.98 -9.11 -10.46
CA LYS A 249 -26.22 -8.71 -9.79
C LYS A 249 -26.22 -9.02 -8.31
N ILE A 250 -25.69 -10.16 -7.91
CA ILE A 250 -25.52 -10.53 -6.50
C ILE A 250 -24.64 -9.50 -5.80
N LYS A 251 -23.48 -9.10 -6.38
CA LYS A 251 -22.61 -8.07 -5.79
C LYS A 251 -23.31 -6.72 -5.64
N GLU A 252 -24.08 -6.30 -6.65
CA GLU A 252 -24.86 -5.07 -6.55
C GLU A 252 -25.88 -5.13 -5.40
N LEU A 253 -26.61 -6.27 -5.27
CA LEU A 253 -27.59 -6.47 -4.22
C LEU A 253 -26.93 -6.57 -2.83
N GLU A 254 -25.76 -7.19 -2.72
CA GLU A 254 -24.98 -7.23 -1.48
C GLU A 254 -24.56 -5.84 -1.04
N GLN A 255 -24.05 -5.00 -1.95
CA GLN A 255 -23.71 -3.59 -1.63
C GLN A 255 -24.94 -2.83 -1.16
N LYS A 256 -26.09 -2.98 -1.82
CA LYS A 256 -27.35 -2.35 -1.39
C LYS A 256 -27.79 -2.85 -0.01
N ARG A 257 -27.71 -4.16 0.23
CA ARG A 257 -28.02 -4.75 1.53
C ARG A 257 -27.13 -4.20 2.63
N ASP A 258 -25.82 -4.08 2.37
CA ASP A 258 -24.86 -3.59 3.36
C ASP A 258 -25.10 -2.10 3.66
N SER A 259 -25.41 -1.29 2.66
CA SER A 259 -25.81 0.11 2.84
C SER A 259 -27.10 0.25 3.67
N LEU A 260 -28.11 -0.60 3.40
CA LEU A 260 -29.34 -0.64 4.22
C LEU A 260 -29.05 -1.09 5.65
N LYS A 261 -28.15 -2.06 5.84
CA LYS A 261 -27.73 -2.51 7.16
C LYS A 261 -27.07 -1.37 7.95
N GLU A 262 -26.23 -0.57 7.31
CA GLU A 262 -25.62 0.62 7.93
C GLU A 262 -26.67 1.65 8.32
N SER A 263 -27.66 1.90 7.47
CA SER A 263 -28.77 2.84 7.79
C SER A 263 -29.66 2.39 8.94
N LEU A 264 -29.68 1.07 9.21
CA LEU A 264 -30.42 0.50 10.35
C LEU A 264 -29.60 0.41 11.62
N GLN A 265 -28.35 0.86 11.63
CA GLN A 265 -27.49 0.80 12.81
C GLN A 265 -28.10 1.61 13.96
N GLY A 266 -28.25 0.96 15.13
CA GLY A 266 -28.87 1.57 16.31
C GLY A 266 -30.41 1.59 16.30
N VAL A 267 -31.06 1.17 15.20
CA VAL A 267 -32.51 1.07 15.11
C VAL A 267 -32.97 -0.29 15.68
N THR A 268 -33.90 -0.28 16.62
CA THR A 268 -34.52 -1.50 17.18
C THR A 268 -36.02 -1.29 17.33
N GLY A 269 -36.81 -2.25 16.92
CA GLY A 269 -38.27 -2.15 17.01
C GLY A 269 -39.01 -3.03 16.00
N ILE A 270 -40.30 -2.78 15.87
CA ILE A 270 -41.18 -3.46 14.93
C ILE A 270 -41.87 -2.39 14.08
N THR A 271 -41.87 -2.55 12.76
CA THR A 271 -42.60 -1.68 11.85
C THR A 271 -44.11 -1.98 11.88
N GLU A 272 -44.93 -1.07 11.35
CA GLU A 272 -46.39 -1.27 11.22
C GLU A 272 -46.72 -2.49 10.36
N THR A 273 -45.83 -2.90 9.47
CA THR A 273 -45.96 -4.09 8.63
C THR A 273 -45.45 -5.37 9.29
N GLY A 274 -45.01 -5.30 10.56
CA GLY A 274 -44.56 -6.45 11.34
C GLY A 274 -43.11 -6.86 11.14
N ILE A 275 -42.29 -6.03 10.45
CA ILE A 275 -40.85 -6.31 10.28
C ILE A 275 -40.14 -5.94 11.57
N LYS A 276 -39.49 -6.92 12.20
CA LYS A 276 -38.75 -6.72 13.44
C LYS A 276 -37.24 -6.47 13.15
N VAL A 277 -36.73 -5.36 13.65
CA VAL A 277 -35.29 -5.04 13.63
C VAL A 277 -34.72 -5.24 15.02
N THR A 278 -33.68 -6.06 15.14
CA THR A 278 -32.97 -6.30 16.42
C THR A 278 -31.48 -6.46 16.17
N TRP A 279 -30.70 -5.91 17.08
CA TRP A 279 -29.25 -6.09 17.10
C TRP A 279 -28.88 -6.93 18.33
N SER A 280 -28.05 -7.95 18.12
CA SER A 280 -27.55 -8.78 19.21
C SER A 280 -26.01 -8.85 19.13
N THR A 281 -25.37 -8.76 20.28
CA THR A 281 -23.94 -9.05 20.36
C THR A 281 -23.73 -10.56 20.30
N VAL A 282 -23.01 -11.01 19.28
CA VAL A 282 -22.62 -12.40 19.16
C VAL A 282 -21.20 -12.53 19.65
N ALA A 283 -20.96 -13.45 20.60
CA ALA A 283 -19.60 -13.74 21.07
C ALA A 283 -18.71 -14.14 19.87
N GLY A 284 -17.52 -13.57 19.81
CA GLY A 284 -16.54 -13.91 18.78
C GLY A 284 -16.22 -15.42 18.83
N ARG A 285 -16.02 -16.01 17.65
CA ARG A 285 -15.56 -17.40 17.56
C ARG A 285 -14.22 -17.54 18.28
N GLN A 286 -14.10 -18.47 19.20
CA GLN A 286 -12.81 -18.81 19.78
C GLN A 286 -11.94 -19.42 18.69
N THR A 287 -10.80 -18.79 18.43
CA THR A 287 -9.75 -19.30 17.55
C THR A 287 -8.54 -19.66 18.40
N VAL A 288 -7.78 -20.62 17.93
CA VAL A 288 -6.52 -20.99 18.58
C VAL A 288 -5.56 -19.81 18.46
N ASP A 289 -4.96 -19.39 19.56
CA ASP A 289 -3.88 -18.39 19.53
C ASP A 289 -2.61 -19.08 19.02
N GLU A 290 -2.32 -18.90 17.73
CA GLU A 290 -1.15 -19.51 17.10
C GLU A 290 0.17 -19.04 17.74
N SER A 291 0.23 -17.82 18.28
CA SER A 291 1.42 -17.29 18.92
C SER A 291 1.71 -17.97 20.25
N GLU A 292 0.66 -18.29 21.01
CA GLU A 292 0.77 -19.00 22.27
C GLU A 292 1.07 -20.48 22.06
N VAL A 293 0.45 -21.10 21.05
CA VAL A 293 0.77 -22.48 20.64
C VAL A 293 2.22 -22.60 20.19
N LEU A 294 2.73 -21.63 19.42
CA LEU A 294 4.13 -21.62 18.97
C LEU A 294 5.09 -21.51 20.15
N LYS A 295 4.76 -20.70 21.17
CA LYS A 295 5.58 -20.57 22.39
C LYS A 295 5.60 -21.85 23.21
N LEU A 296 4.47 -22.56 23.29
CA LEU A 296 4.34 -23.77 24.10
C LEU A 296 4.92 -25.01 23.43
N LEU A 297 4.73 -25.16 22.11
CA LEU A 297 5.08 -26.38 21.38
C LEU A 297 6.29 -26.22 20.45
N GLY A 298 6.75 -24.98 20.21
CA GLY A 298 7.82 -24.71 19.24
C GLY A 298 7.37 -24.79 17.77
N PHE A 299 6.14 -25.18 17.50
CA PHE A 299 5.54 -25.23 16.15
C PHE A 299 4.02 -25.12 16.24
N VAL A 300 3.38 -24.67 15.18
CA VAL A 300 1.92 -24.65 15.07
C VAL A 300 1.46 -25.86 14.26
N PRO A 301 0.72 -26.83 14.84
CA PRO A 301 0.21 -27.97 14.12
C PRO A 301 -0.76 -27.52 13.02
N LYS A 302 -0.48 -27.85 11.76
CA LYS A 302 -1.36 -27.57 10.63
C LYS A 302 -2.05 -28.84 10.18
N LYS A 303 -3.36 -28.80 10.06
CA LYS A 303 -4.15 -29.87 9.45
C LYS A 303 -4.39 -29.52 7.99
N GLN A 304 -4.07 -30.45 7.10
CA GLN A 304 -4.41 -30.29 5.68
C GLN A 304 -5.93 -30.30 5.53
N GLY A 305 -6.50 -29.26 4.92
CA GLY A 305 -7.92 -29.19 4.60
C GLY A 305 -8.30 -30.23 3.54
N GLN A 306 -9.57 -30.55 3.47
CA GLN A 306 -10.08 -31.37 2.36
C GLN A 306 -9.94 -30.62 1.05
N GLU A 307 -9.57 -31.32 -0.01
CA GLU A 307 -9.59 -30.76 -1.37
C GLU A 307 -11.00 -30.31 -1.73
N SER A 308 -11.10 -29.10 -2.29
CA SER A 308 -12.38 -28.57 -2.77
C SER A 308 -12.27 -28.17 -4.23
N VAL A 309 -13.30 -28.47 -4.99
CA VAL A 309 -13.42 -28.01 -6.39
C VAL A 309 -14.05 -26.62 -6.39
N ARG A 310 -13.40 -25.67 -7.06
CA ARG A 310 -13.90 -24.31 -7.17
C ARG A 310 -14.18 -23.98 -8.64
N LEU A 311 -15.44 -23.63 -8.93
CA LEU A 311 -15.81 -23.06 -10.22
C LEU A 311 -15.27 -21.62 -10.32
N SER A 312 -14.63 -21.29 -11.43
CA SER A 312 -14.28 -19.92 -11.78
C SER A 312 -14.81 -19.62 -13.17
N VAL A 313 -15.70 -18.65 -13.29
CA VAL A 313 -16.21 -18.15 -14.56
C VAL A 313 -15.82 -16.69 -14.68
N LYS A 314 -15.07 -16.33 -15.73
CA LYS A 314 -14.58 -14.97 -15.98
C LYS A 314 -14.80 -14.61 -17.43
N GLN A 315 -15.24 -13.37 -17.67
CA GLN A 315 -15.24 -12.81 -19.02
C GLN A 315 -13.81 -12.45 -19.41
N GLN A 316 -13.32 -13.02 -20.49
CA GLN A 316 -12.07 -12.58 -21.08
C GLN A 316 -12.33 -11.31 -21.90
N GLY A 317 -11.51 -10.28 -21.73
CA GLY A 317 -11.68 -9.01 -22.42
C GLY A 317 -11.72 -9.22 -23.93
N GLY A 318 -12.80 -8.81 -24.56
CA GLY A 318 -12.90 -8.74 -26.01
C GLY A 318 -11.89 -7.73 -26.55
N LYS A 319 -11.40 -8.02 -27.77
CA LYS A 319 -10.59 -7.12 -28.57
C LYS A 319 -11.35 -5.85 -28.89
#